data_bb6b50caa6849d2af9fe847438887c00
#
_entry.id   bb6b50caa6849d2af9fe847438887c00
#
_cell.length_a   1.000
_cell.length_b   1.000
_cell.length_c   1.000
_cell.angle_alpha   90.00
_cell.angle_beta   90.00
_cell.angle_gamma   90.00
#
_symmetry.space_group_name_H-M   'P 1'
#
loop_
_entity.id
_entity.type
_entity.pdbx_description
1 polymer ?
#
loop_
_entity_poly.entity_id
_entity_poly.type
_entity_poly.pdbx_seq_one_letter_code
_entity_poly.pdbx_strand_id
1 'polypeptide(L)'
;VTTPSQIDILAIAAHRDDVEQTCGGTLLRMASRGLRTAILDLTQGESGTRGTAEDRAREAADAAAQLGVAWREALDLPDGAIENTLESRLKIVRVLRLLRPRVVILPYWQARHPDHAIVASLGYEACFLSGLAKVSTSAEKQDQISKGTSFSSYIEKAKETGASAPEGNPLTPHRPFKIVYASLYADVRPSFIVDITPFIEQRHAALMAYKSQYANQPTGSALFVPEEEIRERTFAEARHYGLLAGVRYGEPFVQKEVGLVDDLTLIPVQSI
;
A
#
# COMPACT_ATOMS: atom_id res chain seq x y z
N VAL A 1 26.26 -0.83 -10.90
CA VAL A 1 25.45 -0.10 -9.90
C VAL A 1 24.06 -0.01 -10.47
N THR A 2 23.16 -0.87 -10.05
CA THR A 2 21.77 -0.81 -10.48
C THR A 2 21.05 0.23 -9.61
N THR A 3 20.65 1.35 -10.22
CA THR A 3 19.57 2.21 -9.73
C THR A 3 18.47 1.29 -9.22
N PRO A 4 17.79 1.55 -8.06
CA PRO A 4 16.65 0.76 -7.70
C PRO A 4 15.73 0.76 -8.90
N SER A 5 15.62 -0.39 -9.56
CA SER A 5 14.86 -0.53 -10.81
C SER A 5 13.45 -0.07 -10.50
N GLN A 6 12.92 0.78 -11.34
CA GLN A 6 11.63 1.44 -11.25
C GLN A 6 10.57 0.49 -10.67
N ILE A 7 9.82 0.95 -9.69
CA ILE A 7 8.64 0.24 -9.16
C ILE A 7 7.47 0.51 -10.11
N ASP A 8 6.74 -0.52 -10.49
CA ASP A 8 5.56 -0.36 -11.35
C ASP A 8 4.33 0.05 -10.53
N ILE A 9 4.17 -0.58 -9.34
CA ILE A 9 3.00 -0.38 -8.49
C ILE A 9 3.45 -0.16 -7.05
N LEU A 10 2.99 0.93 -6.44
CA LEU A 10 3.15 1.23 -5.02
C LEU A 10 1.79 1.23 -4.34
N ALA A 11 1.59 0.34 -3.37
CA ALA A 11 0.47 0.41 -2.44
C ALA A 11 0.86 1.25 -1.22
N ILE A 12 0.04 2.25 -0.88
CA ILE A 12 0.21 3.09 0.30
C ILE A 12 -0.92 2.78 1.27
N ALA A 13 -0.57 2.42 2.49
CA ALA A 13 -1.50 2.03 3.54
C ALA A 13 -1.34 2.87 4.80
N ALA A 14 -2.37 2.96 5.63
CA ALA A 14 -2.28 3.58 6.95
C ALA A 14 -1.45 2.71 7.90
N HIS A 15 -1.78 1.41 7.96
CA HIS A 15 -1.20 0.46 8.90
C HIS A 15 -0.60 -0.75 8.16
N ARG A 16 0.29 -1.42 8.87
CA ARG A 16 0.87 -2.70 8.43
C ARG A 16 -0.20 -3.79 8.53
N ASP A 17 -0.66 -4.35 7.48
CA ASP A 17 -1.69 -5.38 7.24
C ASP A 17 -2.85 -4.92 6.34
N ASP A 18 -3.04 -3.62 6.15
CA ASP A 18 -4.09 -3.08 5.28
C ASP A 18 -3.97 -3.58 3.84
N VAL A 19 -2.75 -3.64 3.32
CA VAL A 19 -2.48 -4.07 1.93
C VAL A 19 -2.84 -5.54 1.74
N GLU A 20 -2.51 -6.39 2.70
CA GLU A 20 -2.86 -7.80 2.70
C GLU A 20 -4.37 -8.01 2.72
N GLN A 21 -5.08 -7.13 3.43
CA GLN A 21 -6.54 -7.16 3.52
C GLN A 21 -7.23 -6.63 2.26
N THR A 22 -6.62 -5.72 1.51
CA THR A 22 -7.31 -4.97 0.44
C THR A 22 -6.86 -5.32 -0.97
N CYS A 23 -5.55 -5.47 -1.20
CA CYS A 23 -4.98 -5.61 -2.54
C CYS A 23 -3.76 -6.55 -2.62
N GLY A 24 -3.53 -7.37 -1.60
CA GLY A 24 -2.40 -8.32 -1.56
C GLY A 24 -2.43 -9.32 -2.72
N GLY A 25 -3.61 -9.82 -3.08
CA GLY A 25 -3.78 -10.72 -4.23
C GLY A 25 -3.46 -10.04 -5.56
N THR A 26 -3.80 -8.76 -5.68
CA THR A 26 -3.44 -7.94 -6.85
C THR A 26 -1.92 -7.76 -6.94
N LEU A 27 -1.23 -7.48 -5.84
CA LEU A 27 0.24 -7.38 -5.85
C LEU A 27 0.88 -8.70 -6.29
N LEU A 28 0.41 -9.85 -5.78
CA LEU A 28 0.83 -11.18 -6.22
C LEU A 28 0.60 -11.41 -7.71
N ARG A 29 -0.58 -11.04 -8.21
CA ARG A 29 -0.89 -11.18 -9.63
C ARG A 29 0.00 -10.29 -10.50
N MET A 30 0.29 -9.08 -10.07
CA MET A 30 1.19 -8.19 -10.81
C MET A 30 2.63 -8.70 -10.78
N ALA A 31 3.10 -9.17 -9.63
CA ALA A 31 4.42 -9.80 -9.51
C ALA A 31 4.56 -11.03 -10.42
N SER A 32 3.52 -11.88 -10.52
CA SER A 32 3.51 -13.03 -11.43
C SER A 32 3.61 -12.67 -12.92
N ARG A 33 3.30 -11.41 -13.25
CA ARG A 33 3.47 -10.86 -14.60
C ARG A 33 4.81 -10.16 -14.81
N GLY A 34 5.72 -10.25 -13.85
CA GLY A 34 7.04 -9.63 -13.90
C GLY A 34 7.06 -8.15 -13.53
N LEU A 35 5.93 -7.60 -13.04
CA LEU A 35 5.88 -6.21 -12.54
C LEU A 35 6.44 -6.13 -11.13
N ARG A 36 7.14 -5.04 -10.84
CA ARG A 36 7.72 -4.78 -9.52
C ARG A 36 6.74 -4.03 -8.66
N THR A 37 6.37 -4.64 -7.54
CA THR A 37 5.43 -4.09 -6.58
C THR A 37 6.14 -3.64 -5.31
N ALA A 38 5.57 -2.65 -4.63
CA ALA A 38 6.08 -2.11 -3.39
C ALA A 38 4.95 -1.71 -2.44
N ILE A 39 5.27 -1.62 -1.14
CA ILE A 39 4.34 -1.19 -0.09
C ILE A 39 4.99 -0.06 0.71
N LEU A 40 4.20 0.98 1.00
CA LEU A 40 4.52 2.04 1.94
C LEU A 40 3.46 2.07 3.04
N ASP A 41 3.82 1.65 4.24
CA ASP A 41 3.00 1.82 5.43
C ASP A 41 3.24 3.23 6.00
N LEU A 42 2.19 3.99 6.38
CA LEU A 42 2.39 5.35 6.88
C LEU A 42 2.67 5.40 8.38
N THR A 43 2.27 4.39 9.15
CA THR A 43 2.55 4.25 10.58
C THR A 43 3.36 2.98 10.87
N GLN A 44 3.83 2.87 12.07
CA GLN A 44 4.49 1.65 12.56
C GLN A 44 3.52 0.70 13.25
N GLY A 45 2.25 1.10 13.43
CA GLY A 45 1.23 0.33 14.13
C GLY A 45 1.43 0.37 15.66
N GLU A 46 2.06 1.43 16.15
CA GLU A 46 2.50 1.58 17.54
C GLU A 46 1.36 1.79 18.54
N SER A 47 0.20 2.26 18.09
CA SER A 47 -1.00 2.41 18.93
C SER A 47 -1.87 1.17 18.98
N GLY A 48 -1.50 0.10 18.26
CA GLY A 48 -2.24 -1.14 18.21
C GLY A 48 -2.36 -1.82 19.59
N THR A 49 -3.54 -2.36 19.91
CA THR A 49 -3.80 -3.06 21.18
C THR A 49 -2.95 -4.32 21.35
N ARG A 50 -2.47 -4.91 20.24
CA ARG A 50 -1.71 -6.17 20.20
C ARG A 50 -0.39 -6.00 19.46
N GLY A 51 0.64 -6.67 19.98
CA GLY A 51 1.99 -6.60 19.42
C GLY A 51 2.68 -5.27 19.67
N THR A 52 4.00 -5.28 19.57
CA THR A 52 4.84 -4.08 19.59
C THR A 52 5.10 -3.58 18.16
N ALA A 53 5.63 -2.38 18.00
CA ALA A 53 6.07 -1.87 16.69
C ALA A 53 7.12 -2.79 16.05
N GLU A 54 8.01 -3.39 16.88
CA GLU A 54 9.02 -4.35 16.44
C GLU A 54 8.40 -5.68 15.99
N ASP A 55 7.38 -6.19 16.71
CA ASP A 55 6.63 -7.38 16.30
C ASP A 55 5.97 -7.12 14.93
N ARG A 56 5.25 -6.01 14.82
CA ARG A 56 4.59 -5.59 13.57
C ARG A 56 5.59 -5.41 12.41
N ALA A 57 6.82 -4.95 12.70
CA ALA A 57 7.86 -4.82 11.68
C ALA A 57 8.33 -6.19 11.16
N ARG A 58 8.55 -7.17 12.05
CA ARG A 58 8.91 -8.54 11.64
C ARG A 58 7.81 -9.21 10.83
N GLU A 59 6.58 -9.11 11.32
CA GLU A 59 5.40 -9.65 10.66
C GLU A 59 5.18 -9.04 9.26
N ALA A 60 5.38 -7.72 9.13
CA ALA A 60 5.31 -7.03 7.83
C ALA A 60 6.42 -7.48 6.87
N ALA A 61 7.62 -7.80 7.38
CA ALA A 61 8.70 -8.35 6.55
C ALA A 61 8.35 -9.77 6.06
N ASP A 62 7.79 -10.61 6.93
CA ASP A 62 7.33 -11.95 6.57
C ASP A 62 6.19 -11.89 5.54
N ALA A 63 5.22 -11.00 5.72
CA ALA A 63 4.14 -10.78 4.77
C ALA A 63 4.66 -10.28 3.42
N ALA A 64 5.61 -9.33 3.43
CA ALA A 64 6.26 -8.81 2.22
C ALA A 64 6.96 -9.91 1.42
N ALA A 65 7.65 -10.82 2.10
CA ALA A 65 8.27 -11.97 1.47
C ALA A 65 7.23 -12.90 0.81
N GLN A 66 6.10 -13.15 1.47
CA GLN A 66 5.00 -13.95 0.91
C GLN A 66 4.33 -13.28 -0.28
N LEU A 67 4.16 -11.96 -0.25
CA LEU A 67 3.61 -11.19 -1.37
C LEU A 67 4.61 -11.01 -2.52
N GLY A 68 5.90 -11.30 -2.30
CA GLY A 68 6.94 -11.12 -3.31
C GLY A 68 7.15 -9.66 -3.70
N VAL A 69 6.89 -8.72 -2.80
CA VAL A 69 7.10 -7.29 -3.06
C VAL A 69 8.60 -6.95 -3.07
N ALA A 70 8.99 -6.08 -3.98
CA ALA A 70 10.40 -5.72 -4.17
C ALA A 70 10.90 -4.71 -3.13
N TRP A 71 9.98 -4.02 -2.45
CA TRP A 71 10.29 -3.01 -1.44
C TRP A 71 9.10 -2.81 -0.49
N ARG A 72 9.37 -2.72 0.80
CA ARG A 72 8.41 -2.31 1.82
C ARG A 72 9.10 -1.52 2.91
N GLU A 73 8.54 -0.38 3.27
CA GLU A 73 9.01 0.47 4.37
C GLU A 73 7.82 1.10 5.11
N ALA A 74 8.06 1.54 6.33
CA ALA A 74 7.09 2.30 7.11
C ALA A 74 7.61 3.72 7.36
N LEU A 75 6.72 4.71 7.28
CA LEU A 75 6.96 6.04 7.81
C LEU A 75 6.73 6.06 9.33
N ASP A 76 6.89 7.23 9.90
CA ASP A 76 6.74 7.52 11.33
C ASP A 76 5.57 8.48 11.60
N LEU A 77 4.50 8.39 10.79
CA LEU A 77 3.29 9.15 11.10
C LEU A 77 2.59 8.51 12.31
N PRO A 78 1.96 9.33 13.18
CA PRO A 78 1.36 8.82 14.41
C PRO A 78 0.15 7.94 14.12
N ASP A 79 0.18 6.70 14.61
CA ASP A 79 -0.90 5.72 14.47
C ASP A 79 -2.15 6.16 15.25
N GLY A 80 -3.30 6.15 14.60
CA GLY A 80 -4.57 6.66 15.15
C GLY A 80 -4.73 8.19 15.10
N ALA A 81 -3.71 8.92 14.63
CA ALA A 81 -3.69 10.38 14.59
C ALA A 81 -2.98 10.94 13.35
N ILE A 82 -3.10 10.26 12.22
CA ILE A 82 -2.54 10.73 10.95
C ILE A 82 -3.19 12.06 10.56
N GLU A 83 -2.37 13.05 10.22
CA GLU A 83 -2.84 14.35 9.74
C GLU A 83 -2.37 14.60 8.29
N ASN A 84 -3.26 15.20 7.49
CA ASN A 84 -2.94 15.60 6.12
C ASN A 84 -2.22 16.97 6.12
N THR A 85 -1.01 17.02 6.66
CA THR A 85 -0.15 18.21 6.68
C THR A 85 0.78 18.24 5.45
N LEU A 86 1.37 19.41 5.19
CA LEU A 86 2.41 19.53 4.16
C LEU A 86 3.61 18.63 4.49
N GLU A 87 3.99 18.53 5.75
CA GLU A 87 5.07 17.67 6.21
C GLU A 87 4.80 16.21 5.87
N SER A 88 3.63 15.69 6.26
CA SER A 88 3.21 14.32 5.95
C SER A 88 3.22 14.04 4.44
N ARG A 89 2.74 15.00 3.62
CA ARG A 89 2.79 14.90 2.16
C ARG A 89 4.21 14.83 1.63
N LEU A 90 5.13 15.66 2.14
CA LEU A 90 6.52 15.69 1.69
C LEU A 90 7.27 14.39 2.02
N LYS A 91 6.95 13.70 3.12
CA LYS A 91 7.48 12.35 3.41
C LYS A 91 7.07 11.37 2.30
N ILE A 92 5.81 11.37 1.89
CA ILE A 92 5.31 10.51 0.79
C ILE A 92 5.89 10.95 -0.56
N VAL A 93 5.96 12.25 -0.85
CA VAL A 93 6.57 12.81 -2.08
C VAL A 93 7.99 12.28 -2.29
N ARG A 94 8.75 12.18 -1.22
CA ARG A 94 10.12 11.66 -1.26
C ARG A 94 10.15 10.21 -1.71
N VAL A 95 9.29 9.35 -1.18
CA VAL A 95 9.15 7.95 -1.60
C VAL A 95 8.70 7.84 -3.05
N LEU A 96 7.68 8.62 -3.45
CA LEU A 96 7.18 8.63 -4.84
C LEU A 96 8.26 9.01 -5.85
N ARG A 97 9.11 10.00 -5.53
CA ARG A 97 10.20 10.40 -6.41
C ARG A 97 11.37 9.42 -6.43
N LEU A 98 11.60 8.72 -5.30
CA LEU A 98 12.62 7.68 -5.20
C LEU A 98 12.23 6.45 -6.01
N LEU A 99 11.03 5.92 -5.79
CA LEU A 99 10.57 4.66 -6.38
C LEU A 99 9.98 4.83 -7.78
N ARG A 100 9.50 6.03 -8.12
CA ARG A 100 8.91 6.39 -9.42
C ARG A 100 7.80 5.44 -9.89
N PRO A 101 6.79 5.12 -9.05
CA PRO A 101 5.76 4.16 -9.40
C PRO A 101 4.89 4.67 -10.56
N ARG A 102 4.51 3.76 -11.46
CA ARG A 102 3.55 4.07 -12.53
C ARG A 102 2.13 4.11 -12.00
N VAL A 103 1.79 3.20 -11.08
CA VAL A 103 0.48 3.12 -10.44
C VAL A 103 0.64 3.24 -8.94
N VAL A 104 -0.25 4.01 -8.30
CA VAL A 104 -0.38 4.08 -6.85
C VAL A 104 -1.74 3.53 -6.45
N ILE A 105 -1.76 2.63 -5.47
CA ILE A 105 -2.97 2.13 -4.81
C ILE A 105 -3.07 2.86 -3.47
N LEU A 106 -4.22 3.49 -3.22
CA LEU A 106 -4.54 4.19 -1.98
C LEU A 106 -5.74 3.51 -1.29
N PRO A 107 -5.92 3.69 0.02
CA PRO A 107 -7.17 3.33 0.68
C PRO A 107 -8.35 4.08 0.06
N TYR A 108 -9.53 3.44 0.06
CA TYR A 108 -10.77 4.10 -0.35
C TYR A 108 -11.12 5.22 0.63
N TRP A 109 -11.61 6.34 0.13
CA TRP A 109 -11.84 7.56 0.93
C TRP A 109 -13.02 7.50 1.89
N GLN A 110 -13.88 6.50 1.77
CA GLN A 110 -14.91 6.19 2.77
C GLN A 110 -14.48 4.92 3.50
N ALA A 111 -14.05 5.07 4.73
CA ALA A 111 -13.52 3.97 5.51
C ALA A 111 -14.01 4.06 6.96
N ARG A 112 -14.10 2.89 7.62
CA ARG A 112 -14.48 2.81 9.03
C ARG A 112 -13.38 3.39 9.95
N HIS A 113 -12.10 3.16 9.60
CA HIS A 113 -10.99 3.73 10.34
C HIS A 113 -10.69 5.15 9.86
N PRO A 114 -10.59 6.15 10.75
CA PRO A 114 -10.36 7.55 10.34
C PRO A 114 -9.05 7.73 9.57
N ASP A 115 -7.97 7.05 9.95
CA ASP A 115 -6.69 7.15 9.27
C ASP A 115 -6.78 6.75 7.79
N HIS A 116 -7.56 5.72 7.44
CA HIS A 116 -7.71 5.31 6.03
C HIS A 116 -8.31 6.43 5.17
N ALA A 117 -9.32 7.12 5.68
CA ALA A 117 -9.94 8.24 4.96
C ALA A 117 -8.95 9.41 4.77
N ILE A 118 -8.12 9.67 5.79
CA ILE A 118 -7.08 10.71 5.74
C ILE A 118 -5.98 10.29 4.76
N VAL A 119 -5.51 9.05 4.80
CA VAL A 119 -4.47 8.53 3.89
C VAL A 119 -4.92 8.59 2.43
N ALA A 120 -6.21 8.39 2.14
CA ALA A 120 -6.75 8.54 0.79
C ALA A 120 -6.52 9.95 0.22
N SER A 121 -6.76 11.01 1.01
CA SER A 121 -6.54 12.40 0.60
C SER A 121 -5.07 12.78 0.65
N LEU A 122 -4.36 12.40 1.71
CA LEU A 122 -2.94 12.65 1.90
C LEU A 122 -2.10 12.06 0.75
N GLY A 123 -2.33 10.79 0.40
CA GLY A 123 -1.65 10.11 -0.70
C GLY A 123 -1.97 10.72 -2.06
N TYR A 124 -3.23 11.08 -2.31
CA TYR A 124 -3.64 11.75 -3.55
C TYR A 124 -2.91 13.09 -3.74
N GLU A 125 -2.89 13.93 -2.70
CA GLU A 125 -2.23 15.24 -2.74
C GLU A 125 -0.71 15.10 -2.84
N ALA A 126 -0.10 14.10 -2.18
CA ALA A 126 1.31 13.78 -2.34
C ALA A 126 1.66 13.36 -3.77
N CYS A 127 0.82 12.56 -4.42
CA CYS A 127 0.98 12.20 -5.84
C CYS A 127 0.95 13.44 -6.75
N PHE A 128 0.08 14.42 -6.46
CA PHE A 128 0.07 15.68 -7.20
C PHE A 128 1.36 16.48 -6.96
N LEU A 129 1.74 16.69 -5.71
CA LEU A 129 2.92 17.46 -5.33
C LEU A 129 4.22 16.84 -5.86
N SER A 130 4.31 15.52 -5.94
CA SER A 130 5.50 14.79 -6.40
C SER A 130 5.90 15.13 -7.85
N GLY A 131 4.92 15.56 -8.67
CA GLY A 131 5.16 16.03 -10.05
C GLY A 131 5.60 17.49 -10.18
N LEU A 132 5.58 18.28 -9.09
CA LEU A 132 5.89 19.71 -9.15
C LEU A 132 7.38 19.96 -8.94
N ALA A 133 8.08 20.51 -9.96
CA ALA A 133 9.52 20.74 -9.93
C ALA A 133 9.98 21.69 -8.80
N LYS A 134 9.13 22.64 -8.39
CA LYS A 134 9.45 23.60 -7.32
C LYS A 134 9.26 23.08 -5.91
N VAL A 135 8.66 21.89 -5.74
CA VAL A 135 8.54 21.23 -4.43
C VAL A 135 9.89 20.60 -4.10
N SER A 136 10.57 21.17 -3.09
CA SER A 136 11.88 20.67 -2.63
C SER A 136 11.72 19.44 -1.76
N THR A 137 12.56 18.43 -1.98
CA THR A 137 12.73 17.26 -1.13
C THR A 137 14.14 17.18 -0.53
N SER A 138 14.94 18.28 -0.62
CA SER A 138 16.31 18.32 -0.09
C SER A 138 16.33 18.30 1.44
N ALA A 139 17.28 17.57 2.00
CA ALA A 139 17.47 17.37 3.43
C ALA A 139 17.74 18.69 4.20
N GLU A 140 18.35 19.69 3.57
CA GLU A 140 18.72 20.96 4.20
C GLU A 140 17.53 21.77 4.75
N LYS A 141 16.32 21.57 4.21
CA LYS A 141 15.08 22.13 4.77
C LYS A 141 14.33 21.15 5.68
N GLN A 142 14.77 19.90 5.75
CA GLN A 142 14.13 18.82 6.50
C GLN A 142 14.90 18.36 7.75
N ASP A 143 16.15 18.79 7.97
CA ASP A 143 16.94 18.43 9.17
C ASP A 143 16.30 18.86 10.50
N GLN A 144 15.25 19.67 10.45
CA GLN A 144 14.39 19.94 11.60
C GLN A 144 13.25 18.90 11.77
N ILE A 145 13.01 18.02 10.79
CA ILE A 145 11.81 17.19 10.67
C ILE A 145 12.09 15.68 10.83
N SER A 146 13.33 15.21 10.61
CA SER A 146 13.61 13.77 10.51
C SER A 146 14.71 13.26 11.44
N LYS A 147 14.58 13.44 12.72
CA LYS A 147 15.37 12.65 13.68
C LYS A 147 14.58 11.39 14.05
N GLY A 148 14.81 10.28 13.34
CA GLY A 148 14.36 8.97 13.81
C GLY A 148 13.60 8.05 12.85
N THR A 149 13.67 8.22 11.54
CA THR A 149 12.96 7.31 10.61
C THR A 149 13.83 6.14 10.13
N SER A 150 13.25 4.93 10.03
CA SER A 150 13.85 3.75 9.38
C SER A 150 14.23 4.02 7.91
N PHE A 151 13.64 5.04 7.30
CA PHE A 151 14.00 5.55 5.96
C PHE A 151 15.43 6.08 5.89
N SER A 152 15.98 6.64 6.99
CA SER A 152 17.39 7.05 7.07
C SER A 152 18.33 5.85 6.86
N SER A 153 18.01 4.70 7.47
CA SER A 153 18.80 3.48 7.33
C SER A 153 18.77 2.89 5.91
N TYR A 154 17.65 3.06 5.18
CA TYR A 154 17.56 2.63 3.78
C TYR A 154 18.44 3.49 2.86
N ILE A 155 18.45 4.82 3.08
CA ILE A 155 19.33 5.72 2.33
C ILE A 155 20.81 5.41 2.62
N GLU A 156 21.16 5.13 3.89
CA GLU A 156 22.51 4.71 4.28
C GLU A 156 22.87 3.36 3.65
N LYS A 157 21.98 2.38 3.70
CA LYS A 157 22.18 1.06 3.11
C LYS A 157 22.22 1.11 1.57
N ALA A 158 21.46 1.99 0.95
CA ALA A 158 21.54 2.28 -0.49
C ALA A 158 22.89 2.94 -0.85
N LYS A 159 23.44 3.78 0.02
CA LYS A 159 24.79 4.35 -0.12
C LYS A 159 25.87 3.28 0.02
N GLU A 160 25.76 2.36 0.99
CA GLU A 160 26.70 1.25 1.19
C GLU A 160 26.69 0.24 0.03
N THR A 161 25.55 0.03 -0.63
CA THR A 161 25.41 -0.86 -1.81
C THR A 161 25.74 -0.17 -3.14
N GLY A 162 26.25 1.07 -3.11
CA GLY A 162 26.64 1.82 -4.31
C GLY A 162 25.46 2.39 -5.12
N ALA A 163 24.26 2.34 -4.60
CA ALA A 163 23.07 3.01 -5.14
C ALA A 163 23.02 4.45 -4.59
N SER A 164 23.97 5.29 -5.01
CA SER A 164 24.00 6.69 -4.59
C SER A 164 22.91 7.49 -5.31
N ALA A 165 21.88 7.93 -4.58
CA ALA A 165 21.34 9.26 -4.88
C ALA A 165 22.48 10.25 -4.54
N PRO A 166 22.95 11.10 -5.48
CA PRO A 166 24.03 12.01 -5.20
C PRO A 166 23.67 12.92 -4.04
N GLU A 167 24.59 13.05 -3.07
CA GLU A 167 24.45 13.99 -1.95
C GLU A 167 24.16 15.38 -2.50
N GLY A 168 23.08 16.00 -2.01
CA GLY A 168 22.73 17.37 -2.39
C GLY A 168 21.87 17.54 -3.65
N ASN A 169 21.53 16.48 -4.39
CA ASN A 169 20.67 16.62 -5.57
C ASN A 169 19.21 16.30 -5.21
N PRO A 170 18.27 17.25 -5.39
CA PRO A 170 16.86 16.99 -5.13
C PRO A 170 16.36 15.87 -6.04
N LEU A 171 15.58 14.92 -5.48
CA LEU A 171 14.95 13.86 -6.27
C LEU A 171 14.13 14.49 -7.41
N THR A 172 14.31 13.99 -8.63
CA THR A 172 13.62 14.54 -9.82
C THR A 172 12.11 14.38 -9.69
N PRO A 173 11.31 15.34 -10.17
CA PRO A 173 9.86 15.25 -10.16
C PRO A 173 9.38 13.97 -10.83
N HIS A 174 8.36 13.37 -10.23
CA HIS A 174 7.67 12.21 -10.76
C HIS A 174 6.18 12.27 -10.39
N ARG A 175 5.31 12.11 -11.36
CA ARG A 175 3.86 11.97 -11.11
C ARG A 175 3.43 10.58 -11.53
N PRO A 176 2.82 9.78 -10.63
CA PRO A 176 2.22 8.52 -11.03
C PRO A 176 1.22 8.70 -12.17
N PHE A 177 1.21 7.75 -13.10
CA PHE A 177 0.28 7.80 -14.24
C PHE A 177 -1.17 7.55 -13.81
N LYS A 178 -1.36 6.68 -12.81
CA LYS A 178 -2.68 6.26 -12.33
C LYS A 178 -2.72 6.15 -10.81
N ILE A 179 -3.85 6.58 -10.24
CA ILE A 179 -4.21 6.34 -8.84
C ILE A 179 -5.48 5.51 -8.83
N VAL A 180 -5.48 4.42 -8.06
CA VAL A 180 -6.65 3.58 -7.82
C VAL A 180 -6.85 3.39 -6.33
N TYR A 181 -8.06 3.09 -5.92
CA TYR A 181 -8.44 3.00 -4.52
C TYR A 181 -8.93 1.59 -4.21
N ALA A 182 -8.37 0.98 -3.17
CA ALA A 182 -8.76 -0.32 -2.63
C ALA A 182 -9.62 -0.14 -1.38
N SER A 183 -10.74 -0.84 -1.29
CA SER A 183 -11.68 -0.71 -0.18
C SER A 183 -11.41 -1.73 0.91
N LEU A 184 -11.55 -1.30 2.16
CA LEU A 184 -11.59 -2.16 3.35
C LEU A 184 -12.88 -1.90 4.12
N TYR A 185 -13.71 -2.92 4.28
CA TYR A 185 -14.99 -2.89 5.00
C TYR A 185 -16.04 -1.88 4.49
N ALA A 186 -15.85 -1.30 3.32
CA ALA A 186 -16.89 -0.50 2.67
C ALA A 186 -17.44 -1.25 1.45
N ASP A 187 -18.76 -1.31 1.35
CA ASP A 187 -19.43 -1.78 0.14
C ASP A 187 -19.25 -0.73 -0.95
N VAL A 188 -18.52 -1.10 -2.00
CA VAL A 188 -18.22 -0.20 -3.10
C VAL A 188 -18.74 -0.76 -4.42
N ARG A 189 -19.22 0.10 -5.29
CA ARG A 189 -19.39 -0.25 -6.70
C ARG A 189 -18.02 -0.09 -7.38
N PRO A 190 -17.33 -1.20 -7.72
CA PRO A 190 -16.00 -1.10 -8.27
C PRO A 190 -16.02 -0.53 -9.69
N SER A 191 -14.97 0.20 -10.04
CA SER A 191 -14.70 0.59 -11.43
C SER A 191 -14.18 -0.59 -12.25
N PHE A 192 -13.44 -1.48 -11.61
CA PHE A 192 -12.95 -2.74 -12.16
C PHE A 192 -12.54 -3.69 -11.02
N ILE A 193 -12.36 -4.93 -11.38
CA ILE A 193 -11.96 -6.01 -10.45
C ILE A 193 -10.71 -6.68 -11.01
N VAL A 194 -9.79 -7.00 -10.14
CA VAL A 194 -8.63 -7.84 -10.48
C VAL A 194 -8.92 -9.27 -10.05
N ASP A 195 -8.84 -10.21 -11.00
CA ASP A 195 -8.95 -11.64 -10.71
C ASP A 195 -7.75 -12.11 -9.89
N ILE A 196 -8.00 -12.54 -8.66
CA ILE A 196 -7.00 -13.08 -7.73
C ILE A 196 -7.20 -14.56 -7.44
N THR A 197 -8.01 -15.24 -8.25
CA THR A 197 -8.35 -16.67 -8.03
C THR A 197 -7.13 -17.55 -7.77
N PRO A 198 -6.00 -17.45 -8.51
CA PRO A 198 -4.83 -18.26 -8.26
C PRO A 198 -4.04 -17.86 -6.99
N PHE A 199 -4.34 -16.70 -6.39
CA PHE A 199 -3.53 -16.09 -5.35
C PHE A 199 -4.24 -15.94 -4.00
N ILE A 200 -5.51 -16.34 -3.89
CA ILE A 200 -6.32 -16.12 -2.69
C ILE A 200 -5.72 -16.79 -1.45
N GLU A 201 -5.19 -17.99 -1.58
CA GLU A 201 -4.55 -18.70 -0.47
C GLU A 201 -3.22 -18.04 -0.05
N GLN A 202 -2.42 -17.60 -1.02
CA GLN A 202 -1.15 -16.91 -0.72
C GLN A 202 -1.40 -15.52 -0.12
N ARG A 203 -2.42 -14.77 -0.60
CA ARG A 203 -2.90 -13.53 0.03
C ARG A 203 -3.28 -13.77 1.48
N HIS A 204 -4.08 -14.81 1.74
CA HIS A 204 -4.49 -15.17 3.10
C HIS A 204 -3.28 -15.52 3.98
N ALA A 205 -2.33 -16.31 3.46
CA ALA A 205 -1.10 -16.64 4.19
C ALA A 205 -0.29 -15.39 4.55
N ALA A 206 -0.20 -14.41 3.64
CA ALA A 206 0.47 -13.14 3.91
C ALA A 206 -0.23 -12.35 5.02
N LEU A 207 -1.58 -12.33 5.03
CA LEU A 207 -2.36 -11.72 6.12
C LEU A 207 -2.10 -12.42 7.46
N MET A 208 -2.04 -13.74 7.47
CA MET A 208 -1.80 -14.55 8.68
C MET A 208 -0.34 -14.49 9.17
N ALA A 209 0.57 -13.83 8.44
CA ALA A 209 1.91 -13.52 8.96
C ALA A 209 1.87 -12.57 10.17
N TYR A 210 0.81 -11.76 10.28
CA TYR A 210 0.58 -10.87 11.43
C TYR A 210 0.00 -11.62 12.63
N LYS A 211 0.81 -12.50 13.21
CA LYS A 211 0.41 -13.37 14.33
C LYS A 211 -0.03 -12.60 15.56
N SER A 212 0.60 -11.44 15.81
CA SER A 212 0.21 -10.57 16.93
C SER A 212 -1.23 -10.07 16.79
N GLN A 213 -1.72 -9.90 15.56
CA GLN A 213 -3.06 -9.38 15.28
C GLN A 213 -4.10 -10.48 15.16
N TYR A 214 -3.77 -11.59 14.47
CA TYR A 214 -4.73 -12.58 14.00
C TYR A 214 -4.62 -13.95 14.68
N ALA A 215 -3.51 -14.28 15.36
CA ALA A 215 -3.43 -15.54 16.09
C ALA A 215 -4.41 -15.56 17.26
N ASN A 216 -5.01 -16.72 17.48
CA ASN A 216 -5.90 -16.97 18.62
C ASN A 216 -5.15 -16.77 19.92
N GLN A 217 -5.39 -15.64 20.58
CA GLN A 217 -4.87 -15.33 21.90
C GLN A 217 -6.04 -15.39 22.91
N PRO A 218 -5.83 -15.93 24.14
CA PRO A 218 -6.89 -16.11 25.13
C PRO A 218 -7.43 -14.80 25.72
N THR A 219 -6.92 -13.65 25.33
CA THR A 219 -7.38 -12.35 25.83
C THR A 219 -8.64 -11.93 25.07
N GLY A 220 -9.79 -12.37 25.62
CA GLY A 220 -11.11 -12.13 25.07
C GLY A 220 -11.56 -10.68 25.11
N SER A 221 -11.37 -9.96 24.02
CA SER A 221 -12.28 -8.87 23.72
C SER A 221 -13.08 -9.25 22.47
N ALA A 222 -14.37 -8.94 22.45
CA ALA A 222 -15.26 -9.09 21.29
C ALA A 222 -14.80 -8.29 20.05
N LEU A 223 -13.70 -7.56 20.17
CA LEU A 223 -13.08 -6.78 19.09
C LEU A 223 -12.18 -7.61 18.17
N PHE A 224 -11.70 -8.78 18.65
CA PHE A 224 -10.76 -9.60 17.89
C PHE A 224 -11.48 -10.86 17.40
N VAL A 225 -11.52 -10.99 16.10
CA VAL A 225 -12.18 -12.08 15.40
C VAL A 225 -11.28 -13.32 15.40
N PRO A 226 -11.79 -14.55 15.63
CA PRO A 226 -11.01 -15.78 15.46
C PRO A 226 -10.42 -15.92 14.06
N GLU A 227 -9.28 -16.59 13.96
CA GLU A 227 -8.56 -16.81 12.70
C GLU A 227 -9.46 -17.42 11.60
N GLU A 228 -10.27 -18.42 11.96
CA GLU A 228 -11.21 -19.07 11.05
C GLU A 228 -12.21 -18.06 10.45
N GLU A 229 -12.76 -17.18 11.28
CA GLU A 229 -13.69 -16.15 10.84
C GLU A 229 -13.02 -15.09 9.95
N ILE A 230 -11.75 -14.77 10.18
CA ILE A 230 -10.98 -13.88 9.30
C ILE A 230 -10.86 -14.51 7.92
N ARG A 231 -10.56 -15.82 7.86
CA ARG A 231 -10.52 -16.55 6.60
C ARG A 231 -11.87 -16.50 5.89
N GLU A 232 -12.94 -16.82 6.57
CA GLU A 232 -14.29 -16.79 6.00
C GLU A 232 -14.63 -15.42 5.43
N ARG A 233 -14.40 -14.34 6.19
CA ARG A 233 -14.67 -12.96 5.74
C ARG A 233 -13.86 -12.59 4.52
N THR A 234 -12.55 -12.85 4.53
CA THR A 234 -11.65 -12.53 3.44
C THR A 234 -12.03 -13.26 2.14
N PHE A 235 -12.41 -14.54 2.26
CA PHE A 235 -12.83 -15.34 1.12
C PHE A 235 -14.23 -14.98 0.62
N ALA A 236 -15.16 -14.67 1.54
CA ALA A 236 -16.52 -14.26 1.20
C ALA A 236 -16.51 -12.92 0.44
N GLU A 237 -15.72 -11.94 0.90
CA GLU A 237 -15.56 -10.65 0.23
C GLU A 237 -14.96 -10.83 -1.18
N ALA A 238 -13.83 -11.56 -1.28
CA ALA A 238 -13.21 -11.83 -2.57
C ALA A 238 -14.15 -12.61 -3.51
N ARG A 239 -14.98 -13.52 -2.97
CA ARG A 239 -16.00 -14.24 -3.73
C ARG A 239 -17.11 -13.32 -4.24
N HIS A 240 -17.60 -12.42 -3.37
CA HIS A 240 -18.62 -11.43 -3.73
C HIS A 240 -18.17 -10.60 -4.93
N TYR A 241 -17.00 -9.98 -4.86
CA TYR A 241 -16.48 -9.17 -5.95
C TYR A 241 -16.11 -10.00 -7.19
N GLY A 242 -15.60 -11.21 -6.98
CA GLY A 242 -15.32 -12.13 -8.09
C GLY A 242 -16.57 -12.45 -8.93
N LEU A 243 -17.71 -12.63 -8.28
CA LEU A 243 -18.99 -12.88 -8.96
C LEU A 243 -19.38 -11.74 -9.91
N LEU A 244 -19.10 -10.49 -9.54
CA LEU A 244 -19.44 -9.33 -10.38
C LEU A 244 -18.65 -9.29 -11.68
N ALA A 245 -17.49 -9.92 -11.74
CA ALA A 245 -16.62 -9.97 -12.92
C ALA A 245 -16.54 -11.37 -13.56
N GLY A 246 -17.36 -12.33 -13.12
CA GLY A 246 -17.37 -13.68 -13.68
C GLY A 246 -16.14 -14.54 -13.32
N VAL A 247 -15.41 -14.18 -12.24
CA VAL A 247 -14.26 -14.93 -11.73
C VAL A 247 -14.55 -15.51 -10.34
N ARG A 248 -13.73 -16.46 -9.89
CA ARG A 248 -13.97 -17.09 -8.60
C ARG A 248 -13.68 -16.15 -7.42
N TYR A 249 -12.54 -15.44 -7.46
CA TYR A 249 -12.15 -14.48 -6.43
C TYR A 249 -11.60 -13.21 -7.08
N GLY A 250 -12.04 -12.04 -6.62
CA GLY A 250 -11.63 -10.76 -7.14
C GLY A 250 -11.37 -9.72 -6.05
N GLU A 251 -10.48 -8.80 -6.33
CA GLU A 251 -10.26 -7.60 -5.52
C GLU A 251 -10.82 -6.37 -6.23
N PRO A 252 -11.67 -5.58 -5.54
CA PRO A 252 -12.35 -4.43 -6.12
C PRO A 252 -11.47 -3.19 -6.10
N PHE A 253 -11.53 -2.40 -7.18
CA PHE A 253 -10.88 -1.10 -7.24
C PHE A 253 -11.83 -0.03 -7.75
N VAL A 254 -11.70 1.16 -7.16
CA VAL A 254 -12.39 2.37 -7.61
C VAL A 254 -11.36 3.33 -8.21
N GLN A 255 -11.71 3.97 -9.30
CA GLN A 255 -10.93 5.08 -9.88
C GLN A 255 -11.84 6.32 -9.98
N LYS A 256 -11.24 7.50 -9.81
CA LYS A 256 -11.95 8.78 -9.93
C LYS A 256 -12.04 9.24 -11.38
N GLU A 257 -11.03 8.90 -12.17
CA GLU A 257 -10.92 9.32 -13.56
C GLU A 257 -11.72 8.39 -14.48
N VAL A 258 -12.36 8.97 -15.48
CA VAL A 258 -13.03 8.20 -16.53
C VAL A 258 -11.97 7.62 -17.47
N GLY A 259 -12.10 6.33 -17.78
CA GLY A 259 -11.21 5.66 -18.75
C GLY A 259 -11.52 6.10 -20.18
N LEU A 260 -10.50 6.46 -20.96
CA LEU A 260 -10.60 6.64 -22.40
C LEU A 260 -10.46 5.28 -23.08
N VAL A 261 -11.40 4.95 -23.96
CA VAL A 261 -11.41 3.71 -24.74
C VAL A 261 -11.48 4.06 -26.23
N ASP A 262 -10.46 3.67 -26.96
CA ASP A 262 -10.41 3.88 -28.42
C ASP A 262 -11.16 2.77 -29.19
N ASP A 263 -11.19 1.55 -28.64
CA ASP A 263 -11.80 0.39 -29.24
C ASP A 263 -12.73 -0.31 -28.23
N LEU A 264 -14.03 -0.28 -28.50
CA LEU A 264 -15.06 -0.88 -27.64
C LEU A 264 -14.91 -2.40 -27.49
N THR A 265 -14.28 -3.08 -28.46
CA THR A 265 -14.07 -4.53 -28.42
C THR A 265 -13.01 -4.95 -27.41
N LEU A 266 -12.19 -4.01 -26.95
CA LEU A 266 -11.15 -4.25 -25.95
C LEU A 266 -11.63 -4.01 -24.51
N ILE A 267 -12.88 -3.60 -24.31
CA ILE A 267 -13.43 -3.46 -22.96
C ILE A 267 -13.57 -4.87 -22.35
N PRO A 268 -12.88 -5.17 -21.24
CA PRO A 268 -12.87 -6.51 -20.65
C PRO A 268 -14.15 -6.78 -19.84
N VAL A 269 -15.31 -6.67 -20.49
CA VAL A 269 -16.63 -6.89 -19.88
C VAL A 269 -17.37 -7.94 -20.70
N GLN A 270 -17.91 -8.94 -20.02
CA GLN A 270 -18.83 -9.91 -20.59
C GLN A 270 -20.24 -9.59 -20.09
N SER A 271 -21.13 -9.18 -20.97
CA SER A 271 -22.48 -8.71 -20.64
C SER A 271 -23.52 -9.83 -20.59
N ILE A 272 -23.26 -10.96 -21.23
CA ILE A 272 -24.14 -12.13 -21.36
C ILE A 272 -23.32 -13.41 -21.37
#